data_616ee24082f18867865785808c060f76
#
_entry.id   616ee24082f18867865785808c060f76
#
_cell.length_a   1.000
_cell.length_b   1.000
_cell.length_c   1.000
_cell.angle_alpha   90.00
_cell.angle_beta   90.00
_cell.angle_gamma   90.00
#
_symmetry.space_group_name_H-M   'P 1'
#
loop_
_entity.id
_entity.type
_entity.pdbx_description
1 polymer ?
#
loop_
_entity_poly.entity_id
_entity_poly.type
_entity_poly.pdbx_seq_one_letter_code
_entity_poly.pdbx_strand_id
1 'polypeptide(L)'
;MENLIPRWYRELELFRGVKPLLVLEGCVMDQVRVPVTGSVAEDTLLPLSAFLNAYLSDAGYEQVVFYSNLVGLMNPYAPEMLDNFAKTNQAEVVSGAIPAEFKGNDANTAPNIIRRAMMQGKHATAVVMEMASRYIVTPDRLDQMEVNSFNLLLQASLSAATVRTAQGKLPNLLILLVNKLNDLPAWFYLDNPVCKTITLEAPDRDERMRFLSGSAWPSFFDAAVYRTDMPYYQQHPDDLRKLR
;
A
#
# COMPACT_ATOMS: atom_id res chain seq x y z
N MET A 1 16.23 3.24 24.17
CA MET A 1 14.97 3.03 23.45
C MET A 1 15.28 3.13 21.96
N GLU A 2 15.88 2.07 21.42
CA GLU A 2 16.30 2.05 20.02
C GLU A 2 15.13 1.62 19.12
N ASN A 3 14.92 2.45 18.13
CA ASN A 3 14.17 2.23 16.89
C ASN A 3 12.85 1.46 16.92
N LEU A 4 11.81 2.17 17.32
CA LEU A 4 10.40 1.78 17.23
C LEU A 4 9.86 1.79 15.77
N ILE A 5 10.68 2.15 14.80
CA ILE A 5 10.28 2.26 13.40
C ILE A 5 10.60 0.95 12.67
N PRO A 6 9.60 0.22 12.13
CA PRO A 6 9.80 -1.01 11.40
C PRO A 6 10.75 -0.83 10.20
N ARG A 7 11.47 -1.90 9.85
CA ARG A 7 12.40 -1.87 8.70
C ARG A 7 11.68 -1.51 7.39
N TRP A 8 10.52 -2.11 7.15
CA TRP A 8 9.73 -1.86 5.94
C TRP A 8 9.34 -0.38 5.80
N TYR A 9 9.01 0.29 6.92
CA TYR A 9 8.67 1.72 6.89
C TYR A 9 9.87 2.58 6.50
N ARG A 10 11.04 2.31 7.06
CA ARG A 10 12.28 3.03 6.69
C ARG A 10 12.65 2.84 5.22
N GLU A 11 12.47 1.61 4.70
CA GLU A 11 12.68 1.33 3.28
C GLU A 11 11.64 2.07 2.41
N LEU A 12 10.38 2.12 2.83
CA LEU A 12 9.34 2.87 2.14
C LEU A 12 9.70 4.37 2.06
N GLU A 13 10.09 4.98 3.18
CA GLU A 13 10.55 6.39 3.22
C GLU A 13 11.73 6.65 2.29
N LEU A 14 12.71 5.76 2.32
CA LEU A 14 13.93 5.92 1.53
C LEU A 14 13.65 5.81 0.02
N PHE A 15 12.81 4.87 -0.38
CA PHE A 15 12.66 4.52 -1.79
C PHE A 15 11.48 5.17 -2.51
N ARG A 16 10.42 5.63 -1.81
CA ARG A 16 9.26 6.28 -2.45
C ARG A 16 9.60 7.52 -3.29
N GLY A 17 10.66 8.24 -2.93
CA GLY A 17 11.13 9.41 -3.67
C GLY A 17 12.15 9.10 -4.76
N VAL A 18 12.55 7.83 -4.92
CA VAL A 18 13.63 7.39 -5.81
C VAL A 18 13.18 6.34 -6.82
N LYS A 19 12.31 5.43 -6.39
CA LYS A 19 11.84 4.29 -7.19
C LYS A 19 10.36 4.45 -7.55
N PRO A 20 10.03 4.60 -8.84
CA PRO A 20 8.65 4.70 -9.30
C PRO A 20 7.81 3.43 -9.12
N LEU A 21 8.44 2.28 -8.88
CA LEU A 21 7.76 1.01 -8.63
C LEU A 21 8.20 0.43 -7.29
N LEU A 22 7.25 0.22 -6.41
CA LEU A 22 7.46 -0.51 -5.16
C LEU A 22 6.60 -1.77 -5.17
N VAL A 23 7.17 -2.89 -4.75
CA VAL A 23 6.43 -4.12 -4.48
C VAL A 23 6.53 -4.40 -2.98
N LEU A 24 5.41 -4.28 -2.28
CA LEU A 24 5.29 -4.60 -0.86
C LEU A 24 4.79 -6.04 -0.76
N GLU A 25 5.59 -6.91 -0.14
CA GLU A 25 5.26 -8.34 0.01
C GLU A 25 5.12 -8.76 1.46
N GLY A 26 4.38 -9.83 1.69
CA GLY A 26 4.25 -10.50 3.00
C GLY A 26 2.93 -10.19 3.69
N CYS A 27 2.98 -9.66 4.89
CA CYS A 27 1.79 -9.39 5.72
C CYS A 27 1.00 -8.15 5.28
N VAL A 28 0.74 -8.02 3.97
CA VAL A 28 0.07 -6.85 3.36
C VAL A 28 -1.42 -6.74 3.68
N MET A 29 -2.03 -7.81 4.22
CA MET A 29 -3.44 -7.84 4.60
C MET A 29 -3.66 -7.52 6.07
N ASP A 30 -2.58 -7.38 6.83
CA ASP A 30 -2.63 -7.10 8.26
C ASP A 30 -2.77 -5.60 8.54
N GLN A 31 -3.06 -5.32 9.80
CA GLN A 31 -2.94 -3.96 10.30
C GLN A 31 -1.48 -3.64 10.60
N VAL A 32 -1.09 -2.44 10.24
CA VAL A 32 0.26 -1.96 10.49
C VAL A 32 0.26 -0.94 11.63
N ARG A 33 1.29 -0.99 12.44
CA ARG A 33 1.52 0.00 13.46
C ARG A 33 2.06 1.26 12.83
N VAL A 34 1.36 2.38 13.04
CA VAL A 34 1.81 3.68 12.58
C VAL A 34 2.95 4.15 13.49
N PRO A 35 4.13 4.44 12.94
CA PRO A 35 5.20 5.02 13.73
C PRO A 35 4.77 6.38 14.29
N VAL A 36 4.99 6.56 15.57
CA VAL A 36 4.70 7.84 16.22
C VAL A 36 5.73 8.86 15.76
N THR A 37 5.27 9.84 14.97
CA THR A 37 6.07 11.01 14.61
C THR A 37 5.56 12.21 15.39
N GLY A 38 6.38 12.78 16.26
CA GLY A 38 6.01 13.93 17.07
C GLY A 38 5.27 13.60 18.38
N SER A 39 4.28 14.40 18.75
CA SER A 39 3.59 14.35 20.05
C SER A 39 2.45 13.34 20.15
N VAL A 40 2.27 12.46 19.20
CA VAL A 40 1.21 11.44 19.24
C VAL A 40 1.61 10.34 20.20
N ALA A 41 0.98 10.29 21.34
CA ALA A 41 1.34 9.41 22.46
C ALA A 41 0.82 7.97 22.31
N GLU A 42 0.04 7.64 21.31
CA GLU A 42 -0.66 6.36 21.20
C GLU A 42 -0.26 5.59 19.94
N ASP A 43 0.08 4.31 20.14
CA ASP A 43 0.27 3.35 19.07
C ASP A 43 -1.05 3.12 18.34
N THR A 44 -1.17 3.66 17.15
CA THR A 44 -2.35 3.46 16.30
C THR A 44 -2.08 2.33 15.32
N LEU A 45 -3.03 1.41 15.20
CA LEU A 45 -3.04 0.37 14.20
C LEU A 45 -4.02 0.75 13.10
N LEU A 46 -3.57 0.65 11.85
CA LEU A 46 -4.38 0.92 10.67
C LEU A 46 -4.25 -0.23 9.67
N PRO A 47 -5.31 -0.54 8.91
CA PRO A 47 -5.16 -1.31 7.69
C PRO A 47 -4.07 -0.67 6.80
N LEU A 48 -3.28 -1.50 6.12
CA LEU A 48 -2.15 -1.01 5.31
C LEU A 48 -2.59 0.04 4.27
N SER A 49 -3.76 -0.14 3.65
CA SER A 49 -4.30 0.84 2.69
C SER A 49 -4.60 2.20 3.33
N ALA A 50 -5.22 2.21 4.53
CA ALA A 50 -5.49 3.44 5.26
C ALA A 50 -4.19 4.17 5.65
N PHE A 51 -3.21 3.39 6.13
CA PHE A 51 -1.88 3.90 6.42
C PHE A 51 -1.23 4.51 5.17
N LEU A 52 -1.22 3.77 4.04
CA LEU A 52 -0.61 4.26 2.78
C LEU A 52 -1.29 5.53 2.28
N ASN A 53 -2.64 5.63 2.39
CA ASN A 53 -3.33 6.86 2.00
C ASN A 53 -2.84 8.07 2.80
N ALA A 54 -2.83 7.98 4.13
CA ALA A 54 -2.36 9.07 5.00
C ALA A 54 -0.88 9.38 4.75
N TYR A 55 -0.04 8.37 4.73
CA TYR A 55 1.41 8.50 4.54
C TYR A 55 1.78 9.16 3.21
N LEU A 56 1.17 8.73 2.10
CA LEU A 56 1.45 9.26 0.78
C LEU A 56 0.90 10.69 0.63
N SER A 57 -0.27 10.99 1.20
CA SER A 57 -0.83 12.34 1.23
C SER A 57 0.09 13.31 1.99
N ASP A 58 0.56 12.92 3.17
CA ASP A 58 1.50 13.71 3.97
C ASP A 58 2.85 13.90 3.26
N ALA A 59 3.24 12.91 2.45
CA ALA A 59 4.45 12.97 1.64
C ALA A 59 4.35 13.91 0.42
N GLY A 60 3.15 14.45 0.13
CA GLY A 60 2.92 15.41 -0.94
C GLY A 60 2.35 14.82 -2.23
N TYR A 61 1.85 13.58 -2.22
CA TYR A 61 1.07 13.07 -3.34
C TYR A 61 -0.33 13.69 -3.33
N GLU A 62 -0.67 14.37 -4.41
CA GLU A 62 -1.95 15.06 -4.58
C GLU A 62 -3.07 14.12 -5.02
N GLN A 63 -2.70 12.99 -5.57
CA GLN A 63 -3.60 11.94 -6.03
C GLN A 63 -3.11 10.59 -5.49
N VAL A 64 -3.84 10.03 -4.54
CA VAL A 64 -3.63 8.65 -4.05
C VAL A 64 -4.83 7.84 -4.48
N VAL A 65 -4.62 6.76 -5.21
CA VAL A 65 -5.70 5.93 -5.76
C VAL A 65 -5.38 4.46 -5.54
N PHE A 66 -6.40 3.71 -5.12
CA PHE A 66 -6.33 2.27 -4.93
C PHE A 66 -7.00 1.56 -6.09
N TYR A 67 -6.45 0.44 -6.48
CA TYR A 67 -7.03 -0.42 -7.50
C TYR A 67 -7.27 -1.82 -6.96
N SER A 68 -8.47 -2.36 -7.22
CA SER A 68 -8.78 -3.77 -7.04
C SER A 68 -9.55 -4.32 -8.25
N ASN A 69 -9.41 -5.62 -8.54
CA ASN A 69 -10.14 -6.27 -9.63
C ASN A 69 -11.67 -6.27 -9.43
N LEU A 70 -12.13 -6.09 -8.20
CA LEU A 70 -13.56 -6.15 -7.87
C LEU A 70 -14.28 -4.81 -8.08
N VAL A 71 -13.60 -3.71 -7.79
CA VAL A 71 -14.21 -2.37 -7.77
C VAL A 71 -13.65 -1.48 -8.89
N GLY A 72 -12.42 -1.73 -9.33
CA GLY A 72 -11.66 -0.83 -10.18
C GLY A 72 -10.82 0.15 -9.35
N LEU A 73 -10.67 1.37 -9.85
CA LEU A 73 -9.94 2.44 -9.18
C LEU A 73 -10.85 3.17 -8.18
N MET A 74 -10.40 3.32 -6.95
CA MET A 74 -11.17 3.92 -5.85
C MET A 74 -10.24 4.63 -4.86
N ASN A 75 -10.79 5.49 -4.03
CA ASN A 75 -10.17 5.94 -2.79
C ASN A 75 -11.24 6.12 -1.70
N PRO A 76 -11.43 5.14 -0.82
CA PRO A 76 -12.44 5.21 0.24
C PRO A 76 -12.09 6.18 1.37
N TYR A 77 -10.82 6.64 1.44
CA TYR A 77 -10.31 7.50 2.51
C TYR A 77 -10.32 8.98 2.13
N ALA A 78 -10.17 9.28 0.83
CA ALA A 78 -10.12 10.64 0.28
C ALA A 78 -10.77 10.68 -1.11
N PRO A 79 -12.12 10.71 -1.21
CA PRO A 79 -12.84 10.69 -2.48
C PRO A 79 -12.46 11.86 -3.41
N GLU A 80 -12.10 13.00 -2.86
CA GLU A 80 -11.65 14.18 -3.62
C GLU A 80 -10.35 13.92 -4.42
N MET A 81 -9.45 13.06 -3.91
CA MET A 81 -8.26 12.65 -4.65
C MET A 81 -8.61 11.79 -5.86
N LEU A 82 -9.62 10.92 -5.73
CA LEU A 82 -10.13 10.13 -6.84
C LEU A 82 -10.78 11.00 -7.92
N ASP A 83 -11.58 11.99 -7.53
CA ASP A 83 -12.19 12.95 -8.45
C ASP A 83 -11.14 13.76 -9.22
N ASN A 84 -10.10 14.21 -8.53
CA ASN A 84 -8.98 14.92 -9.15
C ASN A 84 -8.22 13.98 -10.12
N PHE A 85 -7.97 12.75 -9.71
CA PHE A 85 -7.34 11.72 -10.56
C PHE A 85 -8.17 11.46 -11.82
N ALA A 86 -9.49 11.29 -11.70
CA ALA A 86 -10.40 11.04 -12.82
C ALA A 86 -10.36 12.18 -13.84
N LYS A 87 -10.46 13.42 -13.37
CA LYS A 87 -10.39 14.64 -14.22
C LYS A 87 -9.04 14.74 -14.94
N THR A 88 -7.94 14.49 -14.22
CA THR A 88 -6.59 14.60 -14.78
C THR A 88 -6.34 13.56 -15.87
N ASN A 89 -6.83 12.34 -15.67
CA ASN A 89 -6.58 11.19 -16.55
C ASN A 89 -7.72 10.88 -17.51
N GLN A 90 -8.74 11.75 -17.59
CA GLN A 90 -9.91 11.58 -18.46
C GLN A 90 -10.59 10.20 -18.26
N ALA A 91 -10.74 9.82 -16.99
CA ALA A 91 -11.39 8.59 -16.60
C ALA A 91 -12.83 8.88 -16.12
N GLU A 92 -13.80 8.06 -16.54
CA GLU A 92 -15.18 8.19 -16.09
C GLU A 92 -15.34 7.66 -14.66
N VAL A 93 -15.98 8.45 -13.80
CA VAL A 93 -16.29 8.06 -12.41
C VAL A 93 -17.75 7.64 -12.32
N VAL A 94 -17.99 6.48 -11.76
CA VAL A 94 -19.32 5.98 -11.47
C VAL A 94 -19.42 5.71 -9.97
N SER A 95 -20.29 6.44 -9.28
CA SER A 95 -20.64 6.21 -7.86
C SER A 95 -19.43 6.06 -6.91
N GLY A 96 -18.45 6.97 -6.97
CA GLY A 96 -17.31 6.97 -6.05
C GLY A 96 -16.20 5.97 -6.39
N ALA A 97 -16.30 5.30 -7.53
CA ALA A 97 -15.24 4.46 -8.07
C ALA A 97 -15.12 4.65 -9.58
N ILE A 98 -13.95 4.36 -10.15
CA ILE A 98 -13.73 4.32 -11.60
C ILE A 98 -13.77 2.84 -12.00
N PRO A 99 -14.81 2.35 -12.69
CA PRO A 99 -14.86 0.99 -13.15
C PRO A 99 -13.72 0.74 -14.13
N ALA A 100 -12.80 -0.13 -13.77
CA ALA A 100 -11.67 -0.47 -14.62
C ALA A 100 -11.31 -1.93 -14.42
N GLU A 101 -11.24 -2.68 -15.50
CA GLU A 101 -10.83 -4.07 -15.50
C GLU A 101 -9.32 -4.20 -15.73
N PHE A 102 -8.72 -5.27 -15.20
CA PHE A 102 -7.33 -5.61 -15.46
C PHE A 102 -7.19 -6.28 -16.83
N LYS A 103 -7.26 -5.46 -17.88
CA LYS A 103 -7.08 -5.88 -19.29
C LYS A 103 -6.08 -4.97 -19.98
N GLY A 104 -5.31 -5.53 -20.93
CA GLY A 104 -4.20 -4.81 -21.56
C GLY A 104 -4.54 -3.91 -22.74
N ASN A 105 -5.71 -4.05 -23.40
CA ASN A 105 -5.92 -3.55 -24.76
C ASN A 105 -6.92 -2.40 -24.91
N ASP A 106 -7.72 -2.10 -23.89
CA ASP A 106 -8.70 -1.00 -23.94
C ASP A 106 -8.13 0.24 -23.25
N ALA A 107 -8.38 1.41 -23.80
CA ALA A 107 -7.98 2.70 -23.22
C ALA A 107 -8.54 2.95 -21.82
N ASN A 108 -9.69 2.37 -21.49
CA ASN A 108 -10.34 2.49 -20.19
C ASN A 108 -9.99 1.35 -19.21
N THR A 109 -9.09 0.45 -19.57
CA THR A 109 -8.63 -0.59 -18.64
C THR A 109 -7.67 -0.04 -17.60
N ALA A 110 -7.60 -0.69 -16.44
CA ALA A 110 -6.77 -0.25 -15.33
C ALA A 110 -5.29 -0.04 -15.71
N PRO A 111 -4.60 -0.97 -16.40
CA PRO A 111 -3.21 -0.76 -16.79
C PRO A 111 -2.99 0.47 -17.69
N ASN A 112 -3.93 0.77 -18.59
CA ASN A 112 -3.83 1.96 -19.44
C ASN A 112 -4.09 3.25 -18.68
N ILE A 113 -5.07 3.28 -17.79
CA ILE A 113 -5.34 4.43 -16.94
C ILE A 113 -4.14 4.69 -16.01
N ILE A 114 -3.62 3.65 -15.37
CA ILE A 114 -2.43 3.72 -14.51
C ILE A 114 -1.23 4.24 -15.31
N ARG A 115 -0.99 3.73 -16.51
CA ARG A 115 0.10 4.21 -17.37
C ARG A 115 -0.02 5.71 -17.67
N ARG A 116 -1.22 6.19 -18.05
CA ARG A 116 -1.44 7.64 -18.26
C ARG A 116 -1.15 8.45 -16.99
N ALA A 117 -1.64 7.97 -15.84
CA ALA A 117 -1.45 8.61 -14.56
C ALA A 117 0.03 8.67 -14.15
N MET A 118 0.79 7.61 -14.39
CA MET A 118 2.22 7.58 -14.10
C MET A 118 3.03 8.51 -15.00
N MET A 119 2.63 8.70 -16.25
CA MET A 119 3.36 9.50 -17.23
C MET A 119 3.01 11.00 -17.19
N GLN A 120 1.91 11.40 -16.55
CA GLN A 120 1.53 12.80 -16.48
C GLN A 120 2.40 13.57 -15.47
N GLY A 121 2.74 14.82 -15.77
CA GLY A 121 3.62 15.68 -14.95
C GLY A 121 2.91 16.82 -14.23
N LYS A 122 1.58 16.77 -14.08
CA LYS A 122 0.79 17.86 -13.50
C LYS A 122 0.60 17.71 -11.98
N HIS A 123 0.28 16.50 -11.54
CA HIS A 123 -0.01 16.18 -10.14
C HIS A 123 0.82 14.98 -9.71
N ALA A 124 1.42 15.06 -8.53
CA ALA A 124 2.11 13.91 -7.95
C ALA A 124 1.08 12.83 -7.62
N THR A 125 1.20 11.69 -8.30
CA THR A 125 0.21 10.61 -8.27
C THR A 125 0.83 9.34 -7.71
N ALA A 126 0.14 8.70 -6.77
CA ALA A 126 0.45 7.37 -6.29
C ALA A 126 -0.74 6.41 -6.56
N VAL A 127 -0.45 5.28 -7.19
CA VAL A 127 -1.44 4.22 -7.42
C VAL A 127 -1.03 3.00 -6.63
N VAL A 128 -1.94 2.50 -5.81
CA VAL A 128 -1.75 1.30 -4.97
C VAL A 128 -2.62 0.17 -5.51
N MET A 129 -2.00 -0.87 -6.03
CA MET A 129 -2.69 -2.06 -6.54
C MET A 129 -2.85 -3.06 -5.40
N GLU A 130 -4.07 -3.14 -4.85
CA GLU A 130 -4.42 -4.05 -3.78
C GLU A 130 -4.59 -5.48 -4.29
N MET A 131 -4.25 -6.46 -3.47
CA MET A 131 -4.40 -7.88 -3.77
C MET A 131 -3.76 -8.30 -5.12
N ALA A 132 -2.63 -7.70 -5.47
CA ALA A 132 -2.00 -7.91 -6.77
C ALA A 132 -1.59 -9.38 -7.02
N SER A 133 -1.43 -10.18 -5.95
CA SER A 133 -1.30 -11.64 -6.01
C SER A 133 -2.49 -12.37 -6.66
N ARG A 134 -3.60 -11.68 -6.88
CA ARG A 134 -4.84 -12.27 -7.44
C ARG A 134 -5.13 -11.84 -8.87
N TYR A 135 -4.25 -11.06 -9.49
CA TYR A 135 -4.48 -10.56 -10.85
C TYR A 135 -4.11 -11.57 -11.92
N ILE A 136 -3.28 -12.53 -11.60
CA ILE A 136 -2.87 -13.64 -12.46
C ILE A 136 -2.99 -14.96 -11.71
N VAL A 137 -3.24 -16.02 -12.46
CA VAL A 137 -3.40 -17.36 -11.89
C VAL A 137 -2.06 -18.09 -11.85
N THR A 138 -1.26 -17.95 -12.89
CA THR A 138 0.00 -18.69 -13.06
C THR A 138 1.09 -17.71 -13.53
N PRO A 139 1.94 -17.20 -12.63
CA PRO A 139 2.95 -16.18 -12.95
C PRO A 139 3.98 -16.60 -14.00
N ASP A 140 4.25 -17.91 -14.10
CA ASP A 140 5.19 -18.47 -15.09
C ASP A 140 4.54 -18.70 -16.45
N ARG A 141 3.22 -18.59 -16.56
CA ARG A 141 2.46 -18.87 -17.79
C ARG A 141 1.30 -17.89 -17.96
N LEU A 142 1.62 -16.66 -18.26
CA LEU A 142 0.66 -15.61 -18.53
C LEU A 142 -0.06 -15.82 -19.87
N ASP A 143 -1.34 -15.46 -19.91
CA ASP A 143 -2.02 -15.26 -21.18
C ASP A 143 -1.60 -13.93 -21.84
N GLN A 144 -2.03 -13.71 -23.10
CA GLN A 144 -1.64 -12.52 -23.86
C GLN A 144 -2.16 -11.22 -23.22
N MET A 145 -3.31 -11.25 -22.56
CA MET A 145 -3.89 -10.06 -21.92
C MET A 145 -3.16 -9.73 -20.61
N GLU A 146 -2.79 -10.75 -19.88
CA GLU A 146 -1.95 -10.61 -18.67
C GLU A 146 -0.57 -10.07 -19.01
N VAL A 147 0.08 -10.63 -20.06
CA VAL A 147 1.36 -10.11 -20.56
C VAL A 147 1.26 -8.65 -20.95
N ASN A 148 0.22 -8.27 -21.71
CA ASN A 148 0.01 -6.89 -22.13
C ASN A 148 -0.21 -5.96 -20.92
N SER A 149 -0.98 -6.41 -19.94
CA SER A 149 -1.25 -5.65 -18.72
C SER A 149 0.03 -5.37 -17.93
N PHE A 150 0.84 -6.39 -17.69
CA PHE A 150 2.12 -6.22 -16.99
C PHE A 150 3.14 -5.43 -17.78
N ASN A 151 3.17 -5.55 -19.10
CA ASN A 151 4.00 -4.70 -19.96
C ASN A 151 3.60 -3.21 -19.88
N LEU A 152 2.30 -2.91 -19.81
CA LEU A 152 1.83 -1.53 -19.63
C LEU A 152 2.23 -0.98 -18.25
N LEU A 153 2.14 -1.78 -17.19
CA LEU A 153 2.58 -1.40 -15.84
C LEU A 153 4.11 -1.23 -15.78
N LEU A 154 4.86 -2.11 -16.46
CA LEU A 154 6.32 -1.97 -16.58
C LEU A 154 6.66 -0.66 -17.30
N GLN A 155 6.04 -0.39 -18.44
CA GLN A 155 6.23 0.86 -19.17
C GLN A 155 5.85 2.08 -18.31
N ALA A 156 4.74 1.99 -17.55
CA ALA A 156 4.32 3.03 -16.62
C ALA A 156 5.42 3.38 -15.60
N SER A 157 6.03 2.37 -15.02
CA SER A 157 7.11 2.56 -14.03
C SER A 157 8.39 3.12 -14.66
N LEU A 158 8.79 2.62 -15.83
CA LEU A 158 9.98 3.08 -16.55
C LEU A 158 9.86 4.53 -17.07
N SER A 159 8.63 4.97 -17.36
CA SER A 159 8.31 6.30 -17.93
C SER A 159 7.63 7.22 -16.91
N ALA A 160 7.72 6.91 -15.64
CA ALA A 160 7.08 7.70 -14.59
C ALA A 160 7.62 9.14 -14.57
N ALA A 161 6.72 10.10 -14.62
CA ALA A 161 7.07 11.50 -14.54
C ALA A 161 7.46 11.88 -13.09
N THR A 162 8.35 12.87 -12.99
CA THR A 162 8.70 13.50 -11.70
C THR A 162 8.01 14.85 -11.61
N VAL A 163 7.21 15.03 -10.58
CA VAL A 163 6.42 16.24 -10.33
C VAL A 163 7.09 17.08 -9.25
N ARG A 164 7.04 18.38 -9.40
CA ARG A 164 7.50 19.31 -8.37
C ARG A 164 6.34 19.66 -7.45
N THR A 165 6.46 19.31 -6.18
CA THR A 165 5.50 19.61 -5.11
C THR A 165 6.07 20.62 -4.11
N ALA A 166 5.26 21.02 -3.14
CA ALA A 166 5.74 21.86 -2.03
C ALA A 166 6.80 21.15 -1.16
N GLN A 167 6.74 19.83 -1.08
CA GLN A 167 7.67 18.99 -0.34
C GLN A 167 8.94 18.61 -1.13
N GLY A 168 9.02 19.00 -2.41
CA GLY A 168 10.16 18.71 -3.29
C GLY A 168 9.76 18.04 -4.59
N LYS A 169 10.70 17.29 -5.17
CA LYS A 169 10.44 16.49 -6.38
C LYS A 169 10.01 15.08 -6.00
N LEU A 170 8.86 14.65 -6.48
CA LEU A 170 8.32 13.30 -6.29
C LEU A 170 8.12 12.61 -7.65
N PRO A 171 8.62 11.40 -7.85
CA PRO A 171 8.19 10.58 -8.97
C PRO A 171 6.75 10.14 -8.77
N ASN A 172 5.97 10.02 -9.83
CA ASN A 172 4.73 9.26 -9.76
C ASN A 172 5.05 7.83 -9.35
N LEU A 173 4.21 7.25 -8.50
CA LEU A 173 4.51 6.02 -7.77
C LEU A 173 3.47 4.95 -8.03
N LEU A 174 3.92 3.76 -8.41
CA LEU A 174 3.11 2.54 -8.47
C LEU A 174 3.53 1.61 -7.33
N ILE A 175 2.58 1.20 -6.51
CA ILE A 175 2.78 0.24 -5.42
C ILE A 175 1.93 -1.00 -5.68
N LEU A 176 2.53 -2.18 -5.66
CA LEU A 176 1.82 -3.46 -5.71
C LEU A 176 1.86 -4.10 -4.32
N LEU A 177 0.70 -4.49 -3.81
CA LEU A 177 0.57 -5.25 -2.57
C LEU A 177 0.39 -6.73 -2.91
N VAL A 178 1.38 -7.55 -2.54
CA VAL A 178 1.41 -8.99 -2.84
C VAL A 178 1.66 -9.83 -1.59
N ASN A 179 1.11 -11.02 -1.55
CA ASN A 179 1.41 -11.96 -0.47
C ASN A 179 2.83 -12.54 -0.61
N LYS A 180 3.26 -12.80 -1.84
CA LYS A 180 4.60 -13.31 -2.17
C LYS A 180 5.08 -12.70 -3.48
N LEU A 181 6.37 -12.44 -3.61
CA LEU A 181 6.95 -11.95 -4.86
C LEU A 181 6.69 -12.89 -6.05
N ASN A 182 6.72 -14.20 -5.80
CA ASN A 182 6.47 -15.21 -6.82
C ASN A 182 5.01 -15.24 -7.34
N ASP A 183 4.11 -14.45 -6.78
CA ASP A 183 2.77 -14.23 -7.32
C ASP A 183 2.78 -13.25 -8.51
N LEU A 184 3.92 -12.62 -8.78
CA LEU A 184 4.16 -11.76 -9.93
C LEU A 184 5.11 -12.40 -10.95
N PRO A 185 5.04 -12.04 -12.24
CA PRO A 185 6.01 -12.50 -13.22
C PRO A 185 7.42 -12.05 -12.84
N ALA A 186 8.37 -12.97 -12.81
CA ALA A 186 9.74 -12.69 -12.37
C ALA A 186 10.40 -11.53 -13.15
N TRP A 187 10.19 -11.47 -14.47
CA TRP A 187 10.72 -10.42 -15.33
C TRP A 187 10.16 -9.01 -15.01
N PHE A 188 9.06 -8.90 -14.30
CA PHE A 188 8.45 -7.61 -13.96
C PHE A 188 9.22 -6.89 -12.85
N TYR A 189 9.75 -7.61 -11.87
CA TYR A 189 10.41 -7.03 -10.70
C TYR A 189 11.90 -7.39 -10.59
N LEU A 190 12.32 -8.59 -11.05
CA LEU A 190 13.75 -8.91 -11.15
C LEU A 190 14.37 -8.03 -12.24
N ASP A 191 15.61 -7.70 -12.14
CA ASP A 191 16.36 -6.90 -13.12
C ASP A 191 15.70 -5.57 -13.53
N ASN A 192 14.64 -5.14 -12.84
CA ASN A 192 13.97 -3.87 -13.09
C ASN A 192 14.66 -2.75 -12.28
N PRO A 193 15.42 -1.85 -12.92
CA PRO A 193 16.21 -0.85 -12.21
C PRO A 193 15.38 0.19 -11.47
N VAL A 194 14.10 0.34 -11.81
CA VAL A 194 13.17 1.29 -11.17
C VAL A 194 12.29 0.64 -10.10
N CYS A 195 12.41 -0.67 -9.91
CA CYS A 195 11.68 -1.44 -8.91
C CYS A 195 12.45 -1.53 -7.58
N LYS A 196 11.74 -1.50 -6.48
CA LYS A 196 12.22 -1.91 -5.15
C LYS A 196 11.18 -2.80 -4.48
N THR A 197 11.63 -3.95 -4.02
CA THR A 197 10.83 -4.84 -3.18
C THR A 197 11.04 -4.53 -1.71
N ILE A 198 9.96 -4.51 -0.94
CA ILE A 198 9.96 -4.21 0.50
C ILE A 198 9.15 -5.31 1.18
N THR A 199 9.74 -6.00 2.15
CA THR A 199 9.07 -7.08 2.86
C THR A 199 8.42 -6.56 4.14
N LEU A 200 7.11 -6.78 4.27
CA LEU A 200 6.35 -6.60 5.50
C LEU A 200 6.39 -7.90 6.28
N GLU A 201 7.32 -7.98 7.20
CA GLU A 201 7.50 -9.16 8.04
C GLU A 201 6.34 -9.31 9.04
N ALA A 202 6.06 -10.54 9.45
CA ALA A 202 5.18 -10.76 10.58
C ALA A 202 5.78 -10.13 11.85
N PRO A 203 4.96 -9.62 12.77
CA PRO A 203 5.45 -8.98 13.97
C PRO A 203 6.34 -9.94 14.78
N ASP A 204 7.51 -9.46 15.17
CA ASP A 204 8.44 -10.20 16.00
C ASP A 204 7.93 -10.33 17.45
N ARG A 205 8.69 -11.01 18.31
CA ARG A 205 8.31 -11.20 19.70
C ARG A 205 8.16 -9.88 20.47
N ASP A 206 9.05 -8.93 20.22
CA ASP A 206 9.06 -7.67 20.95
C ASP A 206 7.92 -6.76 20.48
N GLU A 207 7.59 -6.79 19.20
CA GLU A 207 6.42 -6.12 18.62
C GLU A 207 5.12 -6.68 19.20
N ARG A 208 4.97 -8.03 19.25
CA ARG A 208 3.82 -8.67 19.88
C ARG A 208 3.68 -8.32 21.35
N MET A 209 4.79 -8.32 22.11
CA MET A 209 4.78 -7.95 23.52
C MET A 209 4.39 -6.49 23.74
N ARG A 210 4.88 -5.59 22.88
CA ARG A 210 4.48 -4.17 22.93
C ARG A 210 3.00 -3.98 22.61
N PHE A 211 2.48 -4.70 21.62
CA PHE A 211 1.07 -4.69 21.31
C PHE A 211 0.22 -5.15 22.51
N LEU A 212 0.56 -6.29 23.11
CA LEU A 212 -0.16 -6.87 24.24
C LEU A 212 -0.11 -6.01 25.52
N SER A 213 0.95 -5.22 25.70
CA SER A 213 1.12 -4.34 26.85
C SER A 213 0.79 -2.87 26.57
N GLY A 214 0.47 -2.54 25.33
CA GLY A 214 0.22 -1.17 24.89
C GLY A 214 -1.27 -0.78 24.87
N SER A 215 -1.51 0.48 24.51
CA SER A 215 -2.86 1.05 24.38
C SER A 215 -3.63 0.55 23.15
N ALA A 216 -2.94 -0.04 22.17
CA ALA A 216 -3.58 -0.58 20.97
C ALA A 216 -4.37 -1.87 21.22
N TRP A 217 -3.95 -2.67 22.20
CA TRP A 217 -4.63 -3.92 22.58
C TRP A 217 -6.12 -3.76 22.85
N PRO A 218 -6.60 -2.73 23.61
CA PRO A 218 -8.02 -2.53 23.87
C PRO A 218 -8.87 -2.30 22.63
N SER A 219 -8.31 -1.73 21.57
CA SER A 219 -9.08 -1.42 20.36
C SER A 219 -9.49 -2.65 19.56
N PHE A 220 -8.90 -3.82 19.84
CA PHE A 220 -9.22 -5.09 19.17
C PHE A 220 -10.37 -5.85 19.84
N PHE A 221 -10.74 -5.47 21.06
CA PHE A 221 -11.72 -6.19 21.86
C PHE A 221 -12.88 -5.29 22.23
N ASP A 222 -14.06 -5.89 22.41
CA ASP A 222 -15.18 -5.17 23.01
C ASP A 222 -14.75 -4.56 24.34
N ALA A 223 -14.98 -3.27 24.49
CA ALA A 223 -14.56 -2.51 25.67
C ALA A 223 -15.16 -3.06 27.00
N ALA A 224 -16.33 -3.73 26.94
CA ALA A 224 -16.95 -4.35 28.09
C ALA A 224 -16.19 -5.61 28.55
N VAL A 225 -15.80 -6.48 27.62
CA VAL A 225 -15.02 -7.69 27.89
C VAL A 225 -13.60 -7.29 28.31
N TYR A 226 -13.02 -6.34 27.60
CA TYR A 226 -11.64 -5.91 27.83
C TYR A 226 -11.41 -5.29 29.21
N ARG A 227 -12.34 -4.49 29.70
CA ARG A 227 -12.25 -3.86 31.03
C ARG A 227 -12.23 -4.88 32.18
N THR A 228 -12.82 -6.04 31.97
CA THR A 228 -12.84 -7.13 32.96
C THR A 228 -11.61 -8.02 32.88
N ASP A 229 -11.00 -8.18 31.71
CA ASP A 229 -9.91 -9.13 31.48
C ASP A 229 -8.50 -8.50 31.62
N MET A 230 -8.35 -7.18 31.46
CA MET A 230 -7.06 -6.50 31.71
C MET A 230 -6.45 -6.83 33.09
N PRO A 231 -7.23 -6.86 34.19
CA PRO A 231 -6.74 -7.29 35.50
C PRO A 231 -6.26 -8.75 35.51
N TYR A 232 -6.83 -9.62 34.67
CA TYR A 232 -6.44 -11.02 34.58
C TYR A 232 -4.97 -11.17 34.17
N TYR A 233 -4.56 -10.55 33.08
CA TYR A 233 -3.18 -10.65 32.57
C TYR A 233 -2.16 -9.92 33.47
N GLN A 234 -2.59 -8.90 34.21
CA GLN A 234 -1.75 -8.26 35.22
C GLN A 234 -1.48 -9.20 36.40
N GLN A 235 -2.48 -10.00 36.78
CA GLN A 235 -2.37 -10.99 37.84
C GLN A 235 -1.76 -12.31 37.40
N HIS A 236 -1.81 -12.61 36.07
CA HIS A 236 -1.35 -13.86 35.49
C HIS A 236 -0.34 -13.61 34.32
N PRO A 237 0.83 -13.03 34.63
CA PRO A 237 1.82 -12.68 33.61
C PRO A 237 2.37 -13.91 32.85
N ASP A 238 2.25 -15.11 33.42
CA ASP A 238 2.66 -16.34 32.76
C ASP A 238 1.69 -16.78 31.64
N ASP A 239 0.41 -16.42 31.74
CA ASP A 239 -0.54 -16.68 30.66
C ASP A 239 -0.32 -15.72 29.49
N LEU A 240 0.04 -14.46 29.77
CA LEU A 240 0.53 -13.54 28.74
C LEU A 240 1.79 -14.08 28.04
N ARG A 241 2.64 -14.79 28.78
CA ARG A 241 3.84 -15.46 28.21
C ARG A 241 3.52 -16.65 27.31
N LYS A 242 2.39 -17.33 27.46
CA LYS A 242 1.96 -18.46 26.62
C LYS A 242 1.38 -18.00 25.29
N LEU A 243 1.00 -16.73 25.14
CA LEU A 243 0.57 -16.13 23.87
C LEU A 243 1.76 -15.74 22.96
N ARG A 244 2.95 -16.19 23.29
CA ARG A 244 4.23 -15.90 22.61
C ARG A 244 4.49 -16.78 21.40
#